data_815768372f24ea9c167a0e397c688619
#
_entry.id   815768372f24ea9c167a0e397c688619
#
_cell.length_a   1.000
_cell.length_b   1.000
_cell.length_c   1.000
_cell.angle_alpha   90.00
_cell.angle_beta   90.00
_cell.angle_gamma   90.00
#
_symmetry.space_group_name_H-M   'P 1'
#
loop_
_entity.id
_entity.type
_entity.pdbx_description
1 polymer ?
#
loop_
_entity_poly.entity_id
_entity_poly.type
_entity_poly.pdbx_seq_one_letter_code
_entity_poly.pdbx_strand_id
1 'polypeptide(L)'
;MLDEHILSSLVPDSTSSEDYMAADDMPWPGVKSSFDISDLHTPTRLRSLIACESPSQLQSQSELELFQQFMSSTCNTMPLIEDPELRHLWTVKVPQMALRSPFLLESVAMIAAFHLRSQTPTDERLVVQSHHFYGLALRSTREELSRISQFNAEQLVISSLLLSIASWRFRTSSTESYSVPNEALQTSIAAVQVYLSTWSWLESVHSTVHKLFSSLDITGKWSEVHNKRRYSDVVAMLDGLEDINCEDWNGGELIRHLMAVHSCLYQAESKDAIRHRVVQAALNPPQSLTLGLQEKNPRALAIWARVMSLWTEVEGTWWTADIAEYEMSGVQQVFEDCGYDDELLSWPLARFAWDEE
;
A
#
# COMPACT_ATOMS: atom_id res chain seq x y z
N MET A 1 -11.10 27.92 14.54
CA MET A 1 -9.87 28.62 14.07
C MET A 1 -8.70 27.86 14.66
N LEU A 2 -8.11 26.97 13.89
CA LEU A 2 -6.86 26.29 14.27
C LEU A 2 -5.78 27.36 14.44
N ASP A 3 -5.15 27.37 15.60
CA ASP A 3 -4.18 28.39 15.99
C ASP A 3 -2.93 28.23 15.10
N GLU A 4 -2.40 29.34 14.53
CA GLU A 4 -1.15 29.33 13.74
C GLU A 4 0.02 28.68 14.51
N HIS A 5 -0.07 28.65 15.84
CA HIS A 5 0.87 27.99 16.73
C HIS A 5 0.92 26.46 16.58
N ILE A 6 -0.21 25.80 16.25
CA ILE A 6 -0.26 24.34 16.09
C ILE A 6 0.44 23.93 14.79
N LEU A 7 0.24 24.69 13.72
CA LEU A 7 0.90 24.43 12.44
C LEU A 7 2.40 24.75 12.48
N SER A 8 2.82 25.77 13.22
CA SER A 8 4.25 26.11 13.38
C SER A 8 5.01 25.10 14.26
N SER A 9 4.33 24.43 15.20
CA SER A 9 4.95 23.39 16.03
C SER A 9 5.11 22.04 15.31
N LEU A 10 4.46 21.86 14.15
CA LEU A 10 4.54 20.66 13.31
C LEU A 10 5.66 20.76 12.25
N VAL A 11 6.28 21.92 12.07
CA VAL A 11 7.38 22.14 11.12
C VAL A 11 8.71 21.99 11.89
N PRO A 12 9.56 21.03 11.57
CA PRO A 12 10.90 20.96 12.15
C PRO A 12 11.74 22.14 11.66
N ASP A 13 12.46 22.80 12.59
CA ASP A 13 13.41 23.89 12.30
C ASP A 13 14.47 23.41 11.30
N SER A 14 14.50 24.03 10.14
CA SER A 14 15.49 23.79 9.10
C SER A 14 16.80 24.50 9.39
N THR A 15 17.58 23.98 10.32
CA THR A 15 19.00 24.34 10.47
C THR A 15 19.82 23.13 10.88
N SER A 16 20.38 22.45 9.92
CA SER A 16 21.81 22.05 9.89
C SER A 16 22.08 21.00 8.79
N SER A 17 23.12 21.31 8.07
CA SER A 17 23.88 20.63 7.04
C SER A 17 24.09 19.11 7.19
N GLU A 18 24.04 18.45 6.02
CA GLU A 18 24.90 17.35 5.58
C GLU A 18 25.57 16.52 6.68
N ASP A 19 24.85 15.47 7.13
CA ASP A 19 25.48 14.30 7.68
C ASP A 19 24.72 13.08 7.15
N TYR A 20 25.43 12.19 6.45
CA TYR A 20 24.96 10.87 6.04
C TYR A 20 24.62 10.07 7.30
N MET A 21 23.34 9.90 7.58
CA MET A 21 22.87 9.18 8.76
C MET A 21 23.14 7.69 8.66
N ALA A 22 23.68 7.13 9.74
CA ALA A 22 23.82 5.69 9.94
C ALA A 22 22.41 5.02 9.99
N ALA A 23 22.33 3.73 9.70
CA ALA A 23 21.08 2.96 9.62
C ALA A 23 20.19 3.00 10.89
N ASP A 24 20.75 3.46 12.03
CA ASP A 24 20.04 3.63 13.29
C ASP A 24 19.27 4.97 13.41
N ASP A 25 19.48 5.90 12.45
CA ASP A 25 18.92 7.25 12.47
C ASP A 25 17.79 7.47 11.44
N MET A 26 17.20 6.40 10.91
CA MET A 26 16.05 6.51 10.00
C MET A 26 14.82 7.06 10.75
N PRO A 27 14.22 8.18 10.28
CA PRO A 27 13.20 8.90 11.02
C PRO A 27 11.79 8.28 10.88
N TRP A 28 11.69 6.95 10.97
CA TRP A 28 10.39 6.27 11.03
C TRP A 28 10.02 6.05 12.49
N PRO A 29 9.09 6.84 13.06
CA PRO A 29 8.61 6.57 14.40
C PRO A 29 7.82 5.26 14.42
N GLY A 30 8.33 4.26 15.10
CA GLY A 30 7.58 3.08 15.48
C GLY A 30 7.97 1.74 14.87
N VAL A 31 9.00 1.67 14.02
CA VAL A 31 9.51 0.38 13.54
C VAL A 31 10.38 -0.25 14.63
N LYS A 32 9.75 -0.97 15.56
CA LYS A 32 10.48 -1.88 16.43
C LYS A 32 10.97 -3.05 15.59
N SER A 33 12.26 -3.40 15.72
CA SER A 33 12.97 -4.48 15.03
C SER A 33 12.47 -5.91 15.34
N SER A 34 11.29 -6.05 15.93
CA SER A 34 10.66 -7.32 16.28
C SER A 34 9.31 -7.51 15.58
N PHE A 35 9.29 -7.38 14.24
CA PHE A 35 8.14 -7.86 13.48
C PHE A 35 8.20 -9.39 13.44
N ASP A 36 7.22 -10.03 14.03
CA ASP A 36 7.08 -11.49 13.91
C ASP A 36 6.42 -11.78 12.55
N ILE A 37 7.21 -12.34 11.63
CA ILE A 37 6.76 -12.74 10.28
C ILE A 37 5.59 -13.74 10.34
N SER A 38 5.33 -14.36 11.50
CA SER A 38 4.18 -15.23 11.73
C SER A 38 2.83 -14.50 11.66
N ASP A 39 2.83 -13.16 11.77
CA ASP A 39 1.62 -12.33 11.70
C ASP A 39 1.07 -12.10 10.28
N LEU A 40 1.72 -12.62 9.25
CA LEU A 40 1.13 -12.69 7.91
C LEU A 40 -0.03 -13.69 7.90
N HIS A 41 -1.22 -13.20 8.25
CA HIS A 41 -2.42 -14.02 8.32
C HIS A 41 -2.87 -14.49 6.93
N THR A 42 -3.11 -15.80 6.79
CA THR A 42 -3.84 -16.32 5.63
C THR A 42 -5.30 -15.94 5.79
N PRO A 43 -5.92 -15.21 4.85
CA PRO A 43 -7.34 -14.88 4.92
C PRO A 43 -8.17 -16.14 5.23
N THR A 44 -9.11 -16.03 6.17
CA THR A 44 -9.88 -17.17 6.67
C THR A 44 -10.61 -17.94 5.56
N ARG A 45 -10.96 -17.25 4.47
CA ARG A 45 -11.58 -17.83 3.26
C ARG A 45 -10.66 -18.73 2.44
N LEU A 46 -9.36 -18.46 2.39
CA LEU A 46 -8.43 -19.30 1.62
C LEU A 46 -8.35 -20.71 2.18
N ARG A 47 -8.62 -20.93 3.47
CA ARG A 47 -8.63 -22.28 4.07
C ARG A 47 -9.70 -23.20 3.49
N SER A 48 -10.82 -22.67 3.00
CA SER A 48 -11.89 -23.46 2.41
C SER A 48 -11.68 -23.75 0.91
N LEU A 49 -10.94 -22.89 0.19
CA LEU A 49 -10.70 -23.03 -1.25
C LEU A 49 -9.49 -23.92 -1.57
N ILE A 50 -8.52 -24.02 -0.64
CA ILE A 50 -7.30 -24.85 -0.82
C ILE A 50 -7.58 -26.36 -0.72
N ALA A 51 -8.77 -26.77 -0.31
CA ALA A 51 -9.16 -28.19 -0.14
C ALA A 51 -9.53 -28.93 -1.44
N CYS A 52 -9.52 -28.29 -2.61
CA CYS A 52 -9.85 -28.93 -3.90
C CYS A 52 -8.60 -29.27 -4.70
N GLU A 53 -8.30 -30.54 -4.68
CA GLU A 53 -7.66 -31.42 -5.70
C GLU A 53 -6.50 -30.90 -6.56
N SER A 54 -5.39 -31.63 -6.44
CA SER A 54 -4.23 -31.58 -7.31
C SER A 54 -4.56 -32.09 -8.73
N PRO A 55 -4.20 -31.30 -9.75
CA PRO A 55 -3.64 -31.88 -10.94
C PRO A 55 -2.39 -31.11 -11.40
N SER A 56 -1.25 -31.70 -11.22
CA SER A 56 0.04 -31.12 -11.53
C SER A 56 0.21 -30.65 -12.99
N GLN A 57 -0.51 -31.23 -13.92
CA GLN A 57 -0.42 -30.83 -15.33
C GLN A 57 -1.27 -29.61 -15.69
N LEU A 58 -2.49 -29.49 -15.17
CA LEU A 58 -3.36 -28.34 -15.40
C LEU A 58 -2.80 -27.08 -14.68
N GLN A 59 -2.19 -27.25 -13.53
CA GLN A 59 -1.53 -26.17 -12.81
C GLN A 59 -0.35 -25.62 -13.61
N SER A 60 0.52 -26.47 -14.14
CA SER A 60 1.68 -26.04 -14.94
C SER A 60 1.28 -25.34 -16.24
N GLN A 61 0.18 -25.72 -16.88
CA GLN A 61 -0.34 -25.03 -18.06
C GLN A 61 -0.87 -23.64 -17.68
N SER A 62 -1.65 -23.55 -16.61
CA SER A 62 -2.17 -22.28 -16.09
C SER A 62 -1.05 -21.32 -15.68
N GLU A 63 0.00 -21.81 -15.04
CA GLU A 63 1.18 -21.00 -14.69
C GLU A 63 1.87 -20.43 -15.92
N LEU A 64 2.04 -21.25 -16.98
CA LEU A 64 2.66 -20.80 -18.21
C LEU A 64 1.81 -19.74 -18.93
N GLU A 65 0.48 -19.91 -18.99
CA GLU A 65 -0.44 -18.92 -19.56
C GLU A 65 -0.40 -17.59 -18.80
N LEU A 66 -0.40 -17.64 -17.47
CA LEU A 66 -0.30 -16.45 -16.63
C LEU A 66 1.08 -15.79 -16.71
N PHE A 67 2.16 -16.57 -16.80
CA PHE A 67 3.49 -16.03 -17.04
C PHE A 67 3.58 -15.31 -18.39
N GLN A 68 2.99 -15.90 -19.44
CA GLN A 68 2.88 -15.25 -20.75
C GLN A 68 2.05 -13.96 -20.66
N GLN A 69 0.95 -13.96 -19.92
CA GLN A 69 0.14 -12.76 -19.67
C GLN A 69 0.95 -11.67 -18.96
N PHE A 70 1.74 -12.06 -17.96
CA PHE A 70 2.65 -11.11 -17.28
C PHE A 70 3.60 -10.49 -18.30
N MET A 71 4.30 -11.28 -19.07
CA MET A 71 5.29 -10.83 -20.05
C MET A 71 4.71 -9.93 -21.15
N SER A 72 3.51 -10.24 -21.62
CA SER A 72 2.89 -9.54 -22.76
C SER A 72 2.15 -8.25 -22.35
N SER A 73 1.63 -8.20 -21.13
CA SER A 73 0.73 -7.11 -20.71
C SER A 73 1.00 -6.62 -19.30
N THR A 74 0.93 -7.47 -18.28
CA THR A 74 0.92 -7.05 -16.87
C THR A 74 2.18 -6.30 -16.49
N CYS A 75 3.36 -6.74 -16.93
CA CYS A 75 4.65 -6.09 -16.62
C CYS A 75 4.70 -4.60 -17.03
N ASN A 76 3.92 -4.19 -18.04
CA ASN A 76 3.86 -2.81 -18.53
C ASN A 76 2.90 -1.93 -17.72
N THR A 77 2.22 -2.48 -16.72
CA THR A 77 1.27 -1.76 -15.86
C THR A 77 1.75 -1.66 -14.41
N MET A 78 2.95 -2.17 -14.13
CA MET A 78 3.51 -2.22 -12.78
C MET A 78 3.97 -0.84 -12.28
N PRO A 79 4.12 -0.65 -10.95
CA PRO A 79 4.52 0.63 -10.38
C PRO A 79 5.81 1.20 -11.00
N LEU A 80 5.83 2.52 -11.21
CA LEU A 80 6.97 3.27 -11.74
C LEU A 80 7.45 2.80 -13.11
N ILE A 81 6.54 2.30 -13.94
CA ILE A 81 6.86 1.78 -15.29
C ILE A 81 7.39 2.86 -16.24
N GLU A 82 7.17 4.14 -15.96
CA GLU A 82 7.71 5.26 -16.72
C GLU A 82 9.21 5.43 -16.52
N ASP A 83 9.77 5.01 -15.36
CA ASP A 83 11.23 4.98 -15.13
C ASP A 83 11.88 3.87 -15.98
N PRO A 84 12.89 4.18 -16.83
CA PRO A 84 13.51 3.19 -17.71
C PRO A 84 14.16 2.01 -17.00
N GLU A 85 14.73 2.21 -15.81
CA GLU A 85 15.38 1.13 -15.05
C GLU A 85 14.32 0.22 -14.41
N LEU A 86 13.22 0.80 -13.90
CA LEU A 86 12.11 0.03 -13.34
C LEU A 86 11.30 -0.66 -14.44
N ARG A 87 11.17 -0.05 -15.60
CA ARG A 87 10.64 -0.75 -16.78
C ARG A 87 11.49 -1.97 -17.12
N HIS A 88 12.81 -1.84 -17.13
CA HIS A 88 13.71 -2.98 -17.34
C HIS A 88 13.60 -4.02 -16.21
N LEU A 89 13.44 -3.58 -14.97
CA LEU A 89 13.17 -4.47 -13.84
C LEU A 89 11.94 -5.34 -14.11
N TRP A 90 10.80 -4.71 -14.42
CA TRP A 90 9.52 -5.42 -14.58
C TRP A 90 9.46 -6.27 -15.84
N THR A 91 10.00 -5.80 -16.96
CA THR A 91 9.89 -6.48 -18.25
C THR A 91 10.96 -7.54 -18.50
N VAL A 92 12.11 -7.45 -17.83
CA VAL A 92 13.26 -8.34 -18.08
C VAL A 92 13.73 -9.05 -16.82
N LYS A 93 14.12 -8.31 -15.76
CA LYS A 93 14.74 -8.91 -14.58
C LYS A 93 13.75 -9.78 -13.78
N VAL A 94 12.55 -9.28 -13.50
CA VAL A 94 11.53 -10.04 -12.75
C VAL A 94 11.18 -11.35 -13.43
N PRO A 95 10.87 -11.40 -14.75
CA PRO A 95 10.66 -12.66 -15.45
C PRO A 95 11.85 -13.62 -15.36
N GLN A 96 13.08 -13.12 -15.54
CA GLN A 96 14.28 -13.96 -15.46
C GLN A 96 14.51 -14.53 -14.05
N MET A 97 14.22 -13.76 -12.99
CA MET A 97 14.28 -14.22 -11.61
C MET A 97 13.17 -15.23 -11.32
N ALA A 98 11.94 -14.99 -11.80
CA ALA A 98 10.80 -15.88 -11.61
C ALA A 98 11.06 -17.28 -12.17
N LEU A 99 11.69 -17.39 -13.33
CA LEU A 99 12.05 -18.70 -13.93
C LEU A 99 13.04 -19.50 -13.08
N ARG A 100 13.71 -18.87 -12.12
CA ARG A 100 14.69 -19.51 -11.23
C ARG A 100 14.22 -19.61 -9.78
N SER A 101 13.07 -19.02 -9.48
CA SER A 101 12.55 -18.87 -8.13
C SER A 101 11.05 -19.22 -8.12
N PRO A 102 10.67 -20.43 -7.68
CA PRO A 102 9.27 -20.90 -7.73
C PRO A 102 8.31 -19.96 -7.02
N PHE A 103 8.66 -19.45 -5.82
CA PHE A 103 7.79 -18.54 -5.07
C PHE A 103 7.57 -17.20 -5.79
N LEU A 104 8.58 -16.70 -6.52
CA LEU A 104 8.42 -15.49 -7.33
C LEU A 104 7.60 -15.78 -8.58
N LEU A 105 7.73 -16.97 -9.19
CA LEU A 105 6.90 -17.37 -10.32
C LEU A 105 5.41 -17.44 -9.94
N GLU A 106 5.11 -18.00 -8.78
CA GLU A 106 3.74 -18.02 -8.23
C GLU A 106 3.22 -16.59 -7.99
N SER A 107 4.06 -15.67 -7.47
CA SER A 107 3.70 -14.27 -7.29
C SER A 107 3.46 -13.53 -8.60
N VAL A 108 4.23 -13.84 -9.64
CA VAL A 108 4.05 -13.32 -11.00
C VAL A 108 2.76 -13.86 -11.63
N ALA A 109 2.47 -15.16 -11.46
CA ALA A 109 1.23 -15.76 -11.93
C ALA A 109 0.01 -15.17 -11.20
N MET A 110 0.11 -15.00 -9.89
CA MET A 110 -0.91 -14.35 -9.07
C MET A 110 -1.26 -12.95 -9.59
N ILE A 111 -0.26 -12.08 -9.76
CA ILE A 111 -0.53 -10.70 -10.18
C ILE A 111 -1.08 -10.63 -11.61
N ALA A 112 -0.65 -11.52 -12.51
CA ALA A 112 -1.21 -11.65 -13.84
C ALA A 112 -2.68 -12.10 -13.82
N ALA A 113 -3.05 -13.04 -12.94
CA ALA A 113 -4.42 -13.48 -12.76
C ALA A 113 -5.34 -12.34 -12.25
N PHE A 114 -4.87 -11.54 -11.29
CA PHE A 114 -5.61 -10.34 -10.83
C PHE A 114 -5.76 -9.29 -11.93
N HIS A 115 -4.73 -9.09 -12.76
CA HIS A 115 -4.81 -8.18 -13.90
C HIS A 115 -5.83 -8.67 -14.95
N LEU A 116 -5.82 -9.94 -15.33
CA LEU A 116 -6.85 -10.50 -16.22
C LEU A 116 -8.25 -10.36 -15.61
N ARG A 117 -8.40 -10.66 -14.33
CA ARG A 117 -9.67 -10.51 -13.62
C ARG A 117 -10.18 -9.07 -13.65
N SER A 118 -9.31 -8.08 -13.54
CA SER A 118 -9.71 -6.67 -13.64
C SER A 118 -10.28 -6.29 -15.01
N GLN A 119 -9.86 -7.00 -16.08
CA GLN A 119 -10.36 -6.80 -17.44
C GLN A 119 -11.66 -7.58 -17.72
N THR A 120 -11.88 -8.69 -17.02
CA THR A 120 -13.05 -9.57 -17.17
C THR A 120 -13.59 -10.00 -15.79
N PRO A 121 -14.18 -9.07 -15.02
CA PRO A 121 -14.56 -9.31 -13.62
C PRO A 121 -15.64 -10.37 -13.43
N THR A 122 -16.40 -10.69 -14.47
CA THR A 122 -17.48 -11.70 -14.46
C THR A 122 -16.98 -13.12 -14.76
N ASP A 123 -15.72 -13.34 -15.13
CA ASP A 123 -15.18 -14.68 -15.37
C ASP A 123 -14.87 -15.38 -14.04
N GLU A 124 -15.76 -16.29 -13.62
CA GLU A 124 -15.61 -17.06 -12.37
C GLU A 124 -14.33 -17.89 -12.32
N ARG A 125 -13.81 -18.32 -13.47
CA ARG A 125 -12.54 -19.09 -13.51
C ARG A 125 -11.37 -18.22 -13.09
N LEU A 126 -11.34 -16.95 -13.52
CA LEU A 126 -10.31 -16.01 -13.12
C LEU A 126 -10.43 -15.63 -11.64
N VAL A 127 -11.64 -15.60 -11.09
CA VAL A 127 -11.85 -15.43 -9.65
C VAL A 127 -11.18 -16.57 -8.88
N VAL A 128 -11.49 -17.81 -9.22
CA VAL A 128 -10.91 -19.00 -8.58
C VAL A 128 -9.39 -19.04 -8.77
N GLN A 129 -8.91 -18.75 -9.98
CA GLN A 129 -7.50 -18.80 -10.33
C GLN A 129 -6.70 -17.72 -9.58
N SER A 130 -7.19 -16.46 -9.50
CA SER A 130 -6.52 -15.40 -8.76
C SER A 130 -6.41 -15.72 -7.27
N HIS A 131 -7.46 -16.28 -6.66
CA HIS A 131 -7.44 -16.70 -5.27
C HIS A 131 -6.52 -17.90 -5.03
N HIS A 132 -6.49 -18.87 -5.94
CA HIS A 132 -5.58 -20.00 -5.85
C HIS A 132 -4.11 -19.56 -5.85
N PHE A 133 -3.71 -18.75 -6.83
CA PHE A 133 -2.33 -18.26 -6.92
C PHE A 133 -1.98 -17.31 -5.78
N TYR A 134 -2.93 -16.53 -5.27
CA TYR A 134 -2.70 -15.73 -4.06
C TYR A 134 -2.34 -16.60 -2.86
N GLY A 135 -3.07 -17.69 -2.64
CA GLY A 135 -2.78 -18.64 -1.56
C GLY A 135 -1.44 -19.36 -1.74
N LEU A 136 -1.06 -19.72 -2.97
CA LEU A 136 0.24 -20.33 -3.27
C LEU A 136 1.38 -19.34 -3.01
N ALA A 137 1.33 -18.16 -3.61
CA ALA A 137 2.36 -17.13 -3.49
C ALA A 137 2.56 -16.70 -2.02
N LEU A 138 1.47 -16.53 -1.27
CA LEU A 138 1.54 -16.17 0.16
C LEU A 138 2.26 -17.24 0.98
N ARG A 139 1.95 -18.52 0.73
CA ARG A 139 2.57 -19.66 1.44
C ARG A 139 4.04 -19.79 1.11
N SER A 140 4.38 -19.83 -0.17
CA SER A 140 5.75 -20.03 -0.61
C SER A 140 6.65 -18.85 -0.26
N THR A 141 6.16 -17.60 -0.37
CA THR A 141 6.90 -16.42 0.07
C THR A 141 7.15 -16.46 1.58
N ARG A 142 6.17 -16.89 2.40
CA ARG A 142 6.35 -17.05 3.85
C ARG A 142 7.40 -18.11 4.18
N GLU A 143 7.41 -19.24 3.47
CA GLU A 143 8.43 -20.28 3.64
C GLU A 143 9.83 -19.75 3.31
N GLU A 144 9.98 -18.98 2.23
CA GLU A 144 11.25 -18.39 1.83
C GLU A 144 11.72 -17.26 2.76
N LEU A 145 10.80 -16.49 3.37
CA LEU A 145 11.14 -15.50 4.39
C LEU A 145 11.83 -16.11 5.61
N SER A 146 11.54 -17.37 5.96
CA SER A 146 12.27 -18.08 7.03
C SER A 146 13.74 -18.38 6.68
N ARG A 147 14.12 -18.23 5.42
CA ARG A 147 15.47 -18.48 4.86
C ARG A 147 16.05 -17.24 4.17
N ILE A 148 15.63 -16.04 4.61
CA ILE A 148 16.04 -14.78 4.02
C ILE A 148 17.57 -14.66 3.98
N SER A 149 18.10 -14.26 2.84
CA SER A 149 19.52 -14.15 2.58
C SER A 149 19.82 -13.18 1.44
N GLN A 150 21.07 -12.78 1.28
CA GLN A 150 21.50 -11.95 0.14
C GLN A 150 21.15 -12.54 -1.24
N PHE A 151 20.96 -13.85 -1.35
CA PHE A 151 20.74 -14.54 -2.64
C PHE A 151 19.29 -14.54 -3.07
N ASN A 152 18.32 -14.38 -2.14
CA ASN A 152 16.88 -14.32 -2.42
C ASN A 152 16.24 -12.98 -2.03
N ALA A 153 17.03 -12.00 -1.60
CA ALA A 153 16.55 -10.70 -1.11
C ALA A 153 15.71 -9.95 -2.16
N GLU A 154 16.23 -9.80 -3.40
CA GLU A 154 15.49 -9.10 -4.47
C GLU A 154 14.16 -9.78 -4.78
N GLN A 155 14.16 -11.11 -4.88
CA GLN A 155 12.97 -11.90 -5.17
C GLN A 155 11.92 -11.78 -4.05
N LEU A 156 12.36 -11.80 -2.79
CA LEU A 156 11.48 -11.67 -1.63
C LEU A 156 10.84 -10.27 -1.56
N VAL A 157 11.60 -9.21 -1.80
CA VAL A 157 11.07 -7.84 -1.83
C VAL A 157 10.04 -7.68 -2.94
N ILE A 158 10.33 -8.17 -4.14
CA ILE A 158 9.39 -8.10 -5.26
C ILE A 158 8.14 -8.93 -4.96
N SER A 159 8.28 -10.17 -4.48
CA SER A 159 7.16 -11.03 -4.13
C SER A 159 6.25 -10.40 -3.07
N SER A 160 6.86 -9.80 -2.03
CA SER A 160 6.12 -9.10 -0.97
C SER A 160 5.35 -7.88 -1.49
N LEU A 161 5.95 -7.11 -2.42
CA LEU A 161 5.27 -6.00 -3.08
C LEU A 161 4.08 -6.47 -3.93
N LEU A 162 4.27 -7.54 -4.72
CA LEU A 162 3.19 -8.12 -5.52
C LEU A 162 2.06 -8.67 -4.65
N LEU A 163 2.37 -9.28 -3.52
CA LEU A 163 1.40 -9.73 -2.52
C LEU A 163 0.63 -8.56 -1.90
N SER A 164 1.31 -7.45 -1.61
CA SER A 164 0.64 -6.23 -1.12
C SER A 164 -0.38 -5.72 -2.14
N ILE A 165 -0.01 -5.57 -3.40
CA ILE A 165 -0.93 -5.15 -4.47
C ILE A 165 -2.11 -6.13 -4.56
N ALA A 166 -1.84 -7.43 -4.58
CA ALA A 166 -2.87 -8.45 -4.70
C ALA A 166 -3.83 -8.49 -3.51
N SER A 167 -3.36 -8.21 -2.28
CA SER A 167 -4.20 -8.19 -1.09
C SER A 167 -5.28 -7.11 -1.15
N TRP A 168 -4.96 -5.94 -1.72
CA TRP A 168 -5.94 -4.88 -1.95
C TRP A 168 -6.94 -5.24 -3.04
N ARG A 169 -6.48 -5.86 -4.14
CA ARG A 169 -7.38 -6.35 -5.20
C ARG A 169 -8.27 -7.51 -4.76
N PHE A 170 -7.75 -8.37 -3.87
CA PHE A 170 -8.54 -9.44 -3.25
C PHE A 170 -9.68 -8.84 -2.43
N ARG A 171 -9.39 -7.81 -1.62
CA ARG A 171 -10.31 -7.13 -0.74
C ARG A 171 -11.46 -6.46 -1.51
N THR A 172 -11.17 -5.63 -2.51
CA THR A 172 -12.18 -4.92 -3.31
C THR A 172 -13.07 -5.85 -4.14
N SER A 173 -12.63 -7.08 -4.32
CA SER A 173 -13.37 -8.11 -5.04
C SER A 173 -14.26 -8.97 -4.14
N SER A 174 -14.30 -8.70 -2.85
CA SER A 174 -15.11 -9.47 -1.89
C SER A 174 -16.57 -9.05 -1.95
N THR A 175 -17.47 -10.02 -1.90
CA THR A 175 -18.92 -9.82 -1.77
C THR A 175 -19.40 -9.82 -0.31
N GLU A 176 -18.47 -9.88 0.65
CA GLU A 176 -18.81 -9.84 2.08
C GLU A 176 -19.07 -8.43 2.56
N SER A 177 -19.73 -8.34 3.72
CA SER A 177 -19.87 -7.07 4.45
C SER A 177 -18.49 -6.46 4.70
N TYR A 178 -18.41 -5.14 4.65
CA TYR A 178 -17.16 -4.42 4.89
C TYR A 178 -16.53 -4.76 6.24
N SER A 179 -15.23 -4.93 6.24
CA SER A 179 -14.38 -5.00 7.41
C SER A 179 -13.22 -4.03 7.26
N VAL A 180 -12.69 -3.48 8.34
CA VAL A 180 -11.52 -2.60 8.27
C VAL A 180 -10.34 -3.26 7.57
N PRO A 181 -9.47 -2.50 6.85
CA PRO A 181 -8.45 -3.06 5.94
C PRO A 181 -7.23 -3.66 6.64
N ASN A 182 -7.42 -4.33 7.78
CA ASN A 182 -6.33 -4.80 8.63
C ASN A 182 -5.37 -5.75 7.90
N GLU A 183 -5.88 -6.79 7.25
CA GLU A 183 -5.06 -7.80 6.57
C GLU A 183 -4.29 -7.20 5.39
N ALA A 184 -4.92 -6.33 4.61
CA ALA A 184 -4.27 -5.67 3.48
C ALA A 184 -3.19 -4.69 3.94
N LEU A 185 -3.44 -3.91 5.00
CA LEU A 185 -2.45 -3.02 5.61
C LEU A 185 -1.27 -3.82 6.18
N GLN A 186 -1.53 -4.91 6.92
CA GLN A 186 -0.46 -5.75 7.45
C GLN A 186 0.41 -6.34 6.34
N THR A 187 -0.18 -6.76 5.21
CA THR A 187 0.58 -7.25 4.06
C THR A 187 1.44 -6.15 3.45
N SER A 188 0.94 -4.91 3.37
CA SER A 188 1.69 -3.76 2.87
C SER A 188 2.85 -3.37 3.79
N ILE A 189 2.59 -3.31 5.10
CA ILE A 189 3.61 -3.05 6.13
C ILE A 189 4.69 -4.14 6.08
N ALA A 190 4.29 -5.41 5.94
CA ALA A 190 5.24 -6.52 5.82
C ALA A 190 6.15 -6.39 4.60
N ALA A 191 5.64 -5.93 3.46
CA ALA A 191 6.47 -5.69 2.27
C ALA A 191 7.56 -4.64 2.53
N VAL A 192 7.23 -3.56 3.25
CA VAL A 192 8.20 -2.54 3.68
C VAL A 192 9.23 -3.14 4.64
N GLN A 193 8.79 -3.97 5.60
CA GLN A 193 9.69 -4.62 6.56
C GLN A 193 10.68 -5.58 5.88
N VAL A 194 10.22 -6.36 4.90
CA VAL A 194 11.10 -7.23 4.10
C VAL A 194 12.14 -6.39 3.36
N TYR A 195 11.75 -5.27 2.76
CA TYR A 195 12.68 -4.34 2.13
C TYR A 195 13.71 -3.79 3.12
N LEU A 196 13.28 -3.26 4.28
CA LEU A 196 14.18 -2.71 5.29
C LEU A 196 15.16 -3.76 5.84
N SER A 197 14.70 -4.99 6.06
CA SER A 197 15.56 -6.09 6.53
C SER A 197 16.60 -6.54 5.52
N THR A 198 16.38 -6.27 4.23
CA THR A 198 17.29 -6.64 3.13
C THR A 198 18.10 -5.46 2.60
N TRP A 199 17.87 -4.25 3.12
CA TRP A 199 18.45 -3.00 2.63
C TRP A 199 19.97 -3.10 2.34
N SER A 200 20.76 -3.53 3.32
CA SER A 200 22.21 -3.57 3.20
C SER A 200 22.71 -4.50 2.08
N TRP A 201 21.99 -5.60 1.84
CA TRP A 201 22.34 -6.51 0.73
C TRP A 201 21.97 -5.90 -0.62
N LEU A 202 20.80 -5.30 -0.73
CA LEU A 202 20.32 -4.64 -1.96
C LEU A 202 21.23 -3.44 -2.31
N GLU A 203 21.64 -2.65 -1.32
CA GLU A 203 22.53 -1.51 -1.50
C GLU A 203 23.91 -1.97 -1.99
N SER A 204 24.47 -3.03 -1.39
CA SER A 204 25.80 -3.55 -1.75
C SER A 204 25.91 -4.00 -3.21
N VAL A 205 24.80 -4.39 -3.83
CA VAL A 205 24.73 -4.80 -5.26
C VAL A 205 24.14 -3.74 -6.17
N HIS A 206 23.87 -2.53 -5.65
CA HIS A 206 23.21 -1.44 -6.37
C HIS A 206 21.90 -1.90 -7.05
N SER A 207 21.06 -2.60 -6.30
CA SER A 207 19.84 -3.18 -6.84
C SER A 207 18.85 -2.10 -7.27
N THR A 208 18.28 -2.24 -8.46
CA THR A 208 17.22 -1.37 -8.97
C THR A 208 15.95 -1.43 -8.10
N VAL A 209 15.77 -2.49 -7.31
CA VAL A 209 14.64 -2.66 -6.39
C VAL A 209 14.56 -1.53 -5.35
N HIS A 210 15.70 -0.92 -4.96
CA HIS A 210 15.71 0.25 -4.08
C HIS A 210 14.81 1.38 -4.59
N LYS A 211 14.73 1.60 -5.90
CA LYS A 211 13.92 2.66 -6.49
C LYS A 211 12.42 2.49 -6.20
N LEU A 212 11.96 1.24 -6.02
CA LEU A 212 10.56 0.96 -5.68
C LEU A 212 10.18 1.46 -4.26
N PHE A 213 11.19 1.66 -3.39
CA PHE A 213 10.98 2.05 -2.00
C PHE A 213 11.67 3.39 -1.64
N SER A 214 12.47 3.97 -2.53
CA SER A 214 13.18 5.22 -2.29
C SER A 214 12.27 6.43 -2.08
N SER A 215 11.01 6.34 -2.49
CA SER A 215 9.99 7.37 -2.27
C SER A 215 9.43 7.37 -0.84
N LEU A 216 9.84 6.41 -0.01
CA LEU A 216 9.46 6.38 1.41
C LEU A 216 10.08 7.52 2.23
N ASP A 217 11.08 8.22 1.71
CA ASP A 217 11.62 9.44 2.33
C ASP A 217 10.65 10.63 2.14
N ILE A 218 9.59 10.62 2.93
CA ILE A 218 8.55 11.65 2.92
C ILE A 218 8.98 12.86 3.79
N THR A 219 9.98 12.70 4.64
CA THR A 219 10.33 13.66 5.70
C THR A 219 11.03 14.91 5.22
N GLY A 220 11.71 14.87 4.06
CA GLY A 220 12.56 15.97 3.60
C GLY A 220 11.86 17.16 2.93
N LYS A 221 10.56 17.08 2.58
CA LYS A 221 9.94 18.02 1.64
C LYS A 221 8.76 18.83 2.18
N TRP A 222 8.58 18.93 3.50
CA TRP A 222 7.52 19.72 4.13
C TRP A 222 7.62 21.23 3.86
N SER A 223 8.82 21.74 3.55
CA SER A 223 9.09 23.18 3.36
C SER A 223 8.41 23.81 2.13
N GLU A 224 7.95 23.01 1.16
CA GLU A 224 7.31 23.52 -0.06
C GLU A 224 5.79 23.75 0.05
N VAL A 225 5.16 23.38 1.15
CA VAL A 225 3.70 23.53 1.37
C VAL A 225 3.26 25.00 1.55
N HIS A 226 4.18 25.95 1.52
CA HIS A 226 3.94 27.38 1.83
C HIS A 226 3.18 28.17 0.73
N ASN A 227 2.60 27.52 -0.27
CA ASN A 227 1.73 28.20 -1.23
C ASN A 227 0.33 28.41 -0.61
N LYS A 228 -0.16 29.68 -0.58
CA LYS A 228 -1.44 30.06 0.05
C LYS A 228 -2.65 29.19 -0.37
N ARG A 229 -2.67 28.68 -1.59
CA ARG A 229 -3.75 27.81 -2.08
C ARG A 229 -3.72 26.43 -1.40
N ARG A 230 -2.53 25.88 -1.18
CA ARG A 230 -2.33 24.59 -0.49
C ARG A 230 -2.69 24.66 0.99
N TYR A 231 -2.47 25.82 1.60
CA TYR A 231 -2.83 26.05 3.01
C TYR A 231 -4.35 25.95 3.25
N SER A 232 -5.17 26.53 2.36
CA SER A 232 -6.64 26.44 2.49
C SER A 232 -7.13 24.99 2.35
N ASP A 233 -6.54 24.20 1.46
CA ASP A 233 -6.88 22.79 1.27
C ASP A 233 -6.55 21.94 2.50
N VAL A 234 -5.37 22.21 3.12
CA VAL A 234 -4.96 21.52 4.35
C VAL A 234 -5.89 21.89 5.51
N VAL A 235 -6.24 23.17 5.67
CA VAL A 235 -7.17 23.62 6.72
C VAL A 235 -8.52 22.94 6.55
N ALA A 236 -9.07 22.93 5.32
CA ALA A 236 -10.34 22.26 5.04
C ALA A 236 -10.27 20.74 5.30
N MET A 237 -9.16 20.11 4.92
CA MET A 237 -8.94 18.68 5.17
C MET A 237 -8.87 18.33 6.67
N LEU A 238 -8.42 19.26 7.52
CA LEU A 238 -8.31 19.07 8.98
C LEU A 238 -9.56 19.52 9.75
N ASP A 239 -10.53 20.14 9.08
CA ASP A 239 -11.77 20.58 9.68
C ASP A 239 -12.53 19.40 10.32
N GLY A 240 -13.07 19.63 11.52
CA GLY A 240 -13.70 18.57 12.32
C GLY A 240 -12.74 17.62 13.05
N LEU A 241 -11.43 17.84 12.93
CA LEU A 241 -10.40 17.04 13.62
C LEU A 241 -9.68 17.80 14.75
N GLU A 242 -10.18 18.97 15.18
CA GLU A 242 -9.54 19.85 16.16
C GLU A 242 -9.34 19.19 17.53
N ASP A 243 -10.22 18.26 17.92
CA ASP A 243 -10.15 17.56 19.21
C ASP A 243 -9.14 16.42 19.23
N ILE A 244 -8.45 16.15 18.11
CA ILE A 244 -7.49 15.03 18.02
C ILE A 244 -6.24 15.24 18.90
N ASN A 245 -6.06 16.42 19.48
CA ASN A 245 -5.01 16.72 20.46
C ASN A 245 -5.26 16.14 21.87
N CYS A 246 -6.24 15.26 22.06
CA CYS A 246 -6.45 14.58 23.32
C CYS A 246 -5.24 13.72 23.70
N GLU A 247 -4.77 13.87 24.93
CA GLU A 247 -3.56 13.23 25.50
C GLU A 247 -3.56 11.71 25.42
N ASP A 248 -4.72 11.08 25.26
CA ASP A 248 -4.89 9.62 25.24
C ASP A 248 -4.70 8.98 23.85
N TRP A 249 -4.51 9.79 22.80
CA TRP A 249 -4.35 9.31 21.43
C TRP A 249 -3.20 10.03 20.73
N ASN A 250 -2.35 9.29 19.97
CA ASN A 250 -1.26 9.87 19.18
C ASN A 250 -1.76 10.75 18.02
N GLY A 251 -2.70 11.67 18.29
CA GLY A 251 -3.36 12.51 17.32
C GLY A 251 -2.38 13.26 16.40
N GLY A 252 -1.29 13.77 16.96
CA GLY A 252 -0.25 14.43 16.19
C GLY A 252 0.43 13.51 15.16
N GLU A 253 0.55 12.20 15.44
CA GLU A 253 1.10 11.21 14.49
C GLU A 253 0.15 10.98 13.32
N LEU A 254 -1.15 10.88 13.59
CA LEU A 254 -2.18 10.67 12.58
C LEU A 254 -2.32 11.85 11.62
N ILE A 255 -2.30 13.08 12.17
CA ILE A 255 -2.32 14.30 11.36
C ILE A 255 -1.06 14.39 10.52
N ARG A 256 0.13 14.11 11.07
CA ARG A 256 1.37 14.09 10.30
C ARG A 256 1.31 13.06 9.15
N HIS A 257 0.73 11.88 9.40
CA HIS A 257 0.54 10.88 8.37
C HIS A 257 -0.38 11.38 7.24
N LEU A 258 -1.54 11.94 7.58
CA LEU A 258 -2.47 12.51 6.60
C LEU A 258 -1.81 13.63 5.79
N MET A 259 -1.09 14.53 6.44
CA MET A 259 -0.34 15.60 5.77
C MET A 259 0.79 15.05 4.89
N ALA A 260 1.45 13.96 5.29
CA ALA A 260 2.46 13.30 4.47
C ALA A 260 1.85 12.76 3.18
N VAL A 261 0.73 12.06 3.24
CA VAL A 261 0.00 11.58 2.06
C VAL A 261 -0.41 12.76 1.16
N HIS A 262 -1.00 13.80 1.74
CA HIS A 262 -1.40 14.99 1.00
C HIS A 262 -0.21 15.68 0.30
N SER A 263 0.95 15.77 0.96
CA SER A 263 2.14 16.42 0.37
C SER A 263 2.67 15.68 -0.86
N CYS A 264 2.45 14.37 -0.95
CA CYS A 264 2.87 13.57 -2.09
C CYS A 264 2.19 14.01 -3.41
N LEU A 265 0.95 14.52 -3.34
CA LEU A 265 0.19 14.99 -4.52
C LEU A 265 0.81 16.21 -5.20
N TYR A 266 1.62 16.98 -4.49
CA TYR A 266 2.14 18.27 -4.97
C TYR A 266 3.62 18.25 -5.35
N GLN A 267 4.18 17.06 -5.56
CA GLN A 267 5.55 16.93 -6.05
C GLN A 267 5.60 17.23 -7.57
N ALA A 268 6.68 17.87 -8.00
CA ALA A 268 6.91 18.17 -9.42
C ALA A 268 7.48 16.93 -10.16
N GLU A 269 6.68 15.87 -10.24
CA GLU A 269 7.09 14.58 -10.79
C GLU A 269 6.05 14.06 -11.79
N SER A 270 6.32 12.91 -12.42
CA SER A 270 5.35 12.26 -13.29
C SER A 270 4.13 11.77 -12.50
N LYS A 271 2.99 11.62 -13.17
CA LYS A 271 1.77 11.08 -12.53
C LYS A 271 2.01 9.68 -11.94
N ASP A 272 2.81 8.86 -12.58
CA ASP A 272 3.17 7.52 -12.11
C ASP A 272 4.01 7.58 -10.82
N ALA A 273 4.97 8.50 -10.74
CA ALA A 273 5.75 8.71 -9.52
C ALA A 273 4.89 9.27 -8.37
N ILE A 274 4.01 10.25 -8.64
CA ILE A 274 3.07 10.79 -7.64
C ILE A 274 2.16 9.67 -7.13
N ARG A 275 1.55 8.88 -8.03
CA ARG A 275 0.72 7.72 -7.67
C ARG A 275 1.46 6.77 -6.75
N HIS A 276 2.67 6.40 -7.12
CA HIS A 276 3.47 5.47 -6.33
C HIS A 276 3.74 6.01 -4.91
N ARG A 277 4.07 7.30 -4.77
CA ARG A 277 4.31 7.95 -3.47
C ARG A 277 3.07 7.98 -2.59
N VAL A 278 1.94 8.39 -3.16
CA VAL A 278 0.65 8.44 -2.43
C VAL A 278 0.28 7.05 -1.95
N VAL A 279 0.37 6.04 -2.83
CA VAL A 279 0.08 4.65 -2.48
C VAL A 279 1.00 4.14 -1.38
N GLN A 280 2.30 4.36 -1.49
CA GLN A 280 3.25 3.94 -0.46
C GLN A 280 2.99 4.64 0.88
N ALA A 281 2.74 5.95 0.86
CA ALA A 281 2.44 6.70 2.07
C ALA A 281 1.14 6.21 2.71
N ALA A 282 0.07 6.04 1.93
CA ALA A 282 -1.22 5.60 2.41
C ALA A 282 -1.19 4.17 2.98
N LEU A 283 -0.45 3.27 2.34
CA LEU A 283 -0.39 1.85 2.73
C LEU A 283 0.68 1.52 3.78
N ASN A 284 1.39 2.52 4.26
CA ASN A 284 2.33 2.38 5.37
C ASN A 284 1.94 3.34 6.53
N PRO A 285 0.72 3.20 7.09
CA PRO A 285 0.24 4.07 8.15
C PRO A 285 0.98 3.81 9.46
N PRO A 286 0.98 4.78 10.40
CA PRO A 286 1.49 4.58 11.73
C PRO A 286 0.67 3.53 12.50
N GLN A 287 1.29 2.89 13.48
CA GLN A 287 0.65 1.84 14.27
C GLN A 287 -0.62 2.35 14.99
N SER A 288 -0.63 3.60 15.41
CA SER A 288 -1.79 4.25 16.02
C SER A 288 -3.01 4.26 15.09
N LEU A 289 -2.81 4.46 13.77
CA LEU A 289 -3.91 4.39 12.81
C LEU A 289 -4.42 2.96 12.64
N THR A 290 -3.52 1.99 12.47
CA THR A 290 -3.93 0.58 12.32
C THR A 290 -4.68 0.06 13.53
N LEU A 291 -4.24 0.38 14.74
CA LEU A 291 -4.94 0.02 15.97
C LEU A 291 -6.31 0.71 16.07
N GLY A 292 -6.37 2.01 15.80
CA GLY A 292 -7.63 2.76 15.82
C GLY A 292 -8.65 2.25 14.80
N LEU A 293 -8.19 1.81 13.62
CA LEU A 293 -9.06 1.17 12.63
C LEU A 293 -9.61 -0.17 13.15
N GLN A 294 -8.77 -1.01 13.78
CA GLN A 294 -9.18 -2.28 14.38
C GLN A 294 -10.25 -2.09 15.47
N GLU A 295 -10.09 -1.06 16.29
CA GLU A 295 -11.02 -0.68 17.35
C GLU A 295 -12.26 0.05 16.81
N LYS A 296 -12.35 0.29 15.50
CA LYS A 296 -13.38 1.11 14.85
C LYS A 296 -13.50 2.51 15.48
N ASN A 297 -12.37 3.09 15.90
CA ASN A 297 -12.36 4.44 16.45
C ASN A 297 -12.81 5.45 15.39
N PRO A 298 -13.84 6.29 15.65
CA PRO A 298 -14.41 7.18 14.63
C PRO A 298 -13.40 8.16 14.05
N ARG A 299 -12.42 8.62 14.84
CA ARG A 299 -11.38 9.53 14.36
C ARG A 299 -10.36 8.82 13.47
N ALA A 300 -9.99 7.56 13.78
CA ALA A 300 -9.14 6.77 12.92
C ALA A 300 -9.82 6.50 11.57
N LEU A 301 -11.09 6.15 11.61
CA LEU A 301 -11.91 5.95 10.41
C LEU A 301 -12.02 7.24 9.59
N ALA A 302 -12.21 8.39 10.24
CA ALA A 302 -12.27 9.70 9.58
C ALA A 302 -10.93 10.09 8.93
N ILE A 303 -9.80 9.79 9.57
CA ILE A 303 -8.46 9.95 8.98
C ILE A 303 -8.29 9.02 7.78
N TRP A 304 -8.69 7.75 7.93
CA TRP A 304 -8.62 6.78 6.84
C TRP A 304 -9.46 7.21 5.63
N ALA A 305 -10.68 7.69 5.86
CA ALA A 305 -11.54 8.25 4.83
C ALA A 305 -10.86 9.41 4.08
N ARG A 306 -10.17 10.30 4.80
CA ARG A 306 -9.41 11.41 4.19
C ARG A 306 -8.23 10.90 3.35
N VAL A 307 -7.50 9.90 3.83
CA VAL A 307 -6.43 9.25 3.06
C VAL A 307 -7.00 8.64 1.78
N MET A 308 -8.15 7.97 1.84
CA MET A 308 -8.80 7.40 0.66
C MET A 308 -9.31 8.48 -0.31
N SER A 309 -9.80 9.61 0.20
CA SER A 309 -10.16 10.75 -0.67
C SER A 309 -8.96 11.35 -1.41
N LEU A 310 -7.76 11.30 -0.82
CA LEU A 310 -6.54 11.71 -1.51
C LEU A 310 -6.08 10.65 -2.53
N TRP A 311 -6.45 9.40 -2.32
CA TRP A 311 -6.14 8.30 -3.25
C TRP A 311 -6.86 8.44 -4.59
N THR A 312 -8.07 8.99 -4.64
CA THR A 312 -8.82 9.22 -5.89
C THR A 312 -8.02 10.03 -6.91
N GLU A 313 -7.22 10.99 -6.45
CA GLU A 313 -6.37 11.84 -7.31
C GLU A 313 -5.30 11.05 -8.10
N VAL A 314 -4.99 9.84 -7.66
CA VAL A 314 -3.90 9.02 -8.21
C VAL A 314 -4.39 7.69 -8.80
N GLU A 315 -5.69 7.44 -8.81
CA GLU A 315 -6.27 6.30 -9.53
C GLU A 315 -5.92 6.37 -11.02
N GLY A 316 -6.18 5.30 -11.73
CA GLY A 316 -5.95 5.22 -13.17
C GLY A 316 -5.11 4.02 -13.61
N THR A 317 -4.80 3.12 -12.67
CA THR A 317 -4.28 1.80 -12.97
C THR A 317 -5.20 0.73 -12.37
N TRP A 318 -5.23 -0.44 -12.97
CA TRP A 318 -6.08 -1.54 -12.50
C TRP A 318 -5.79 -1.96 -11.04
N TRP A 319 -4.57 -1.73 -10.55
CA TRP A 319 -4.17 -2.12 -9.20
C TRP A 319 -4.45 -1.04 -8.14
N THR A 320 -4.83 0.18 -8.54
CA THR A 320 -5.32 1.24 -7.64
C THR A 320 -6.81 1.49 -7.75
N ALA A 321 -7.45 1.04 -8.83
CA ALA A 321 -8.86 1.29 -9.11
C ALA A 321 -9.79 0.71 -8.05
N ASP A 322 -10.90 1.38 -7.80
CA ASP A 322 -12.01 0.98 -6.92
C ASP A 322 -11.64 0.84 -5.42
N ILE A 323 -10.36 1.05 -5.04
CA ILE A 323 -9.94 0.89 -3.63
C ILE A 323 -10.53 2.01 -2.79
N ALA A 324 -10.40 3.25 -3.25
CA ALA A 324 -10.89 4.41 -2.52
C ALA A 324 -12.42 4.36 -2.34
N GLU A 325 -13.14 4.04 -3.39
CA GLU A 325 -14.61 3.91 -3.37
C GLU A 325 -15.06 2.81 -2.40
N TYR A 326 -14.44 1.62 -2.49
CA TYR A 326 -14.75 0.51 -1.60
C TYR A 326 -14.50 0.85 -0.13
N GLU A 327 -13.34 1.46 0.19
CA GLU A 327 -12.99 1.84 1.55
C GLU A 327 -13.90 2.96 2.08
N MET A 328 -14.23 3.96 1.26
CA MET A 328 -15.14 5.04 1.64
C MET A 328 -16.54 4.53 1.96
N SER A 329 -17.12 3.73 1.06
CA SER A 329 -18.44 3.13 1.28
C SER A 329 -18.47 2.27 2.54
N GLY A 330 -17.36 1.54 2.79
CA GLY A 330 -17.25 0.72 3.99
C GLY A 330 -17.12 1.54 5.27
N VAL A 331 -16.35 2.63 5.26
CA VAL A 331 -16.25 3.53 6.42
C VAL A 331 -17.63 4.16 6.72
N GLN A 332 -18.37 4.62 5.70
CA GLN A 332 -19.73 5.14 5.88
C GLN A 332 -20.63 4.10 6.55
N GLN A 333 -20.60 2.85 6.09
CA GLN A 333 -21.39 1.78 6.70
C GLN A 333 -21.02 1.56 8.17
N VAL A 334 -19.73 1.62 8.52
CA VAL A 334 -19.31 1.50 9.94
C VAL A 334 -19.82 2.67 10.77
N PHE A 335 -19.84 3.90 10.23
CA PHE A 335 -20.36 5.07 10.91
C PHE A 335 -21.86 4.91 11.19
N GLU A 336 -22.65 4.49 10.20
CA GLU A 336 -24.07 4.19 10.34
C GLU A 336 -24.34 3.10 11.38
N ASP A 337 -23.63 1.96 11.28
CA ASP A 337 -23.79 0.79 12.16
C ASP A 337 -23.43 1.10 13.63
N CYS A 338 -22.46 1.99 13.85
CA CYS A 338 -22.01 2.37 15.19
C CYS A 338 -22.72 3.63 15.74
N GLY A 339 -23.51 4.33 14.91
CA GLY A 339 -24.18 5.57 15.27
C GLY A 339 -23.22 6.72 15.53
N TYR A 340 -22.13 6.80 14.78
CA TYR A 340 -21.17 7.89 14.88
C TYR A 340 -21.67 9.15 14.17
N ASP A 341 -21.08 10.30 14.52
CA ASP A 341 -21.40 11.57 13.93
C ASP A 341 -20.81 11.71 12.52
N ASP A 342 -21.66 11.84 11.51
CA ASP A 342 -21.30 11.97 10.10
C ASP A 342 -20.55 13.28 9.78
N GLU A 343 -20.55 14.27 10.68
CA GLU A 343 -19.79 15.51 10.51
C GLU A 343 -18.30 15.23 10.28
N LEU A 344 -17.77 14.17 10.92
CA LEU A 344 -16.38 13.72 10.71
C LEU A 344 -16.08 13.25 9.27
N LEU A 345 -17.10 12.87 8.51
CA LEU A 345 -16.99 12.43 7.11
C LEU A 345 -17.37 13.53 6.10
N SER A 346 -17.78 14.71 6.54
CA SER A 346 -18.25 15.78 5.65
C SER A 346 -17.25 16.15 4.57
N TRP A 347 -15.98 16.36 4.92
CA TRP A 347 -14.94 16.72 3.96
C TRP A 347 -14.61 15.58 2.97
N PRO A 348 -14.33 14.33 3.40
CA PRO A 348 -14.05 13.25 2.46
C PRO A 348 -15.23 12.96 1.51
N LEU A 349 -16.48 13.02 2.00
CA LEU A 349 -17.67 12.80 1.19
C LEU A 349 -17.88 13.92 0.16
N ALA A 350 -17.69 15.17 0.55
CA ALA A 350 -17.76 16.29 -0.38
C ALA A 350 -16.75 16.15 -1.53
N ARG A 351 -15.56 15.65 -1.24
CA ARG A 351 -14.52 15.44 -2.25
C ARG A 351 -14.84 14.29 -3.21
N PHE A 352 -15.44 13.20 -2.73
CA PHE A 352 -15.90 12.10 -3.58
C PHE A 352 -17.03 12.51 -4.52
N ALA A 353 -17.96 13.37 -4.08
CA ALA A 353 -19.11 13.82 -4.89
C ALA A 353 -18.72 14.73 -6.07
N TRP A 354 -17.52 15.30 -6.08
CA TRP A 354 -17.05 16.19 -7.17
C TRP A 354 -16.57 15.43 -8.41
N ASP A 355 -16.29 14.14 -8.30
CA ASP A 355 -15.79 13.32 -9.41
C ASP A 355 -16.95 12.70 -10.24
N GLU A 356 -18.25 12.95 -9.88
CA GLU A 356 -19.43 12.51 -10.62
C GLU A 356 -19.96 13.51 -11.67
N GLU A 357 -19.36 14.72 -11.82
CA GLU A 357 -19.71 15.72 -12.85
C GLU A 357 -18.66 15.75 -13.99
#